data_c86022f019eeaddaf682e1e1502047b0
#
_entry.id   c86022f019eeaddaf682e1e1502047b0
#
_cell.length_a   1.000
_cell.length_b   1.000
_cell.length_c   1.000
_cell.angle_alpha   90.00
_cell.angle_beta   90.00
_cell.angle_gamma   90.00
#
_symmetry.space_group_name_H-M   'P 1'
#
loop_
_entity.id
_entity.type
_entity.pdbx_description
1 polymer ?
#
loop_
_entity_poly.entity_id
_entity_poly.type
_entity_poly.pdbx_seq_one_letter_code
_entity_poly.pdbx_strand_id
1 'polypeptide(L)'
;SLNMVWPLYTGGMITAKQEALRHKVTQSRAERDATEQTLDTELAAKYWGVQLARSVEALRSQMLEDEEESLARAKRFEERGVIAPIERMTVEVSRDTAKRELVVAQTNRRVAETELGHLLKTDEIPELRTPLFVIDGDLGTLTDWTEKALRLNPQLTGVRAQRNQALEGVKAAEGAFHPKLFAYGQKNLIKHYLTLPEPDWIAGIGVTFTLWSQSDRRASLRAAEALVTKADAAHSEVENALKNAVEVAAPRIPPHREHRGARPRKPASSRKELRRRAFDGA
;
A
#
# COMPACT_ATOMS: atom_id res chain seq x y z
N SER A 1 -51.17 -19.53 -13.07
CA SER A 1 -51.48 -18.17 -12.54
C SER A 1 -50.24 -17.32 -12.54
N LEU A 2 -50.35 -16.05 -12.86
CA LEU A 2 -49.32 -15.03 -12.70
C LEU A 2 -49.60 -14.31 -11.40
N ASN A 3 -48.64 -14.37 -10.45
CA ASN A 3 -48.74 -13.72 -9.14
C ASN A 3 -47.72 -12.60 -9.06
N MET A 4 -48.14 -11.43 -8.59
CA MET A 4 -47.31 -10.26 -8.36
C MET A 4 -47.52 -9.78 -6.92
N VAL A 5 -46.45 -9.59 -6.19
CA VAL A 5 -46.49 -9.02 -4.84
C VAL A 5 -45.54 -7.83 -4.81
N TRP A 6 -46.07 -6.67 -4.44
CA TRP A 6 -45.32 -5.42 -4.35
C TRP A 6 -45.25 -4.94 -2.90
N PRO A 7 -44.07 -4.90 -2.28
CA PRO A 7 -43.93 -4.37 -0.93
C PRO A 7 -44.10 -2.85 -0.95
N LEU A 8 -45.15 -2.35 -0.26
CA LEU A 8 -45.40 -0.92 -0.13
C LEU A 8 -44.68 -0.34 1.10
N TYR A 9 -44.63 -1.12 2.18
CA TYR A 9 -43.93 -0.75 3.43
C TYR A 9 -43.39 -2.01 4.12
N THR A 10 -42.13 -1.97 4.56
CA THR A 10 -41.46 -3.11 5.18
C THR A 10 -40.76 -2.74 6.48
N GLY A 11 -41.30 -1.71 7.20
CA GLY A 11 -40.66 -1.24 8.42
C GLY A 11 -39.28 -0.61 8.20
N GLY A 12 -38.99 -0.10 7.00
CA GLY A 12 -37.66 0.45 6.66
C GLY A 12 -36.60 -0.58 6.27
N MET A 13 -36.92 -1.89 6.34
CA MET A 13 -35.94 -2.95 6.08
C MET A 13 -35.32 -2.87 4.67
N ILE A 14 -36.13 -2.59 3.63
CA ILE A 14 -35.62 -2.50 2.26
C ILE A 14 -34.70 -1.30 2.10
N THR A 15 -35.09 -0.15 2.61
CA THR A 15 -34.28 1.07 2.59
C THR A 15 -32.97 0.89 3.33
N ALA A 16 -33.01 0.32 4.54
CA ALA A 16 -31.80 0.02 5.32
C ALA A 16 -30.87 -0.96 4.58
N LYS A 17 -31.41 -1.99 3.93
CA LYS A 17 -30.60 -2.91 3.10
C LYS A 17 -29.99 -2.21 1.89
N GLN A 18 -30.70 -1.29 1.25
CA GLN A 18 -30.15 -0.51 0.13
C GLN A 18 -29.02 0.39 0.59
N GLU A 19 -29.16 1.08 1.72
CA GLU A 19 -28.09 1.91 2.30
C GLU A 19 -26.89 1.06 2.74
N ALA A 20 -27.12 -0.09 3.36
CA ALA A 20 -26.05 -1.03 3.68
C ALA A 20 -25.24 -1.46 2.44
N LEU A 21 -25.93 -1.70 1.31
CA LEU A 21 -25.25 -2.03 0.03
C LEU A 21 -24.49 -0.81 -0.54
N ARG A 22 -24.99 0.42 -0.38
CA ARG A 22 -24.26 1.63 -0.77
C ARG A 22 -22.97 1.79 0.06
N HIS A 23 -23.04 1.54 1.36
CA HIS A 23 -21.85 1.52 2.21
C HIS A 23 -20.89 0.40 1.83
N LYS A 24 -21.40 -0.79 1.40
CA LYS A 24 -20.57 -1.86 0.88
C LYS A 24 -19.82 -1.46 -0.40
N VAL A 25 -20.46 -0.73 -1.31
CA VAL A 25 -19.80 -0.16 -2.49
C VAL A 25 -18.69 0.81 -2.09
N THR A 26 -18.95 1.68 -1.10
CA THR A 26 -17.93 2.61 -0.57
C THR A 26 -16.76 1.84 0.04
N GLN A 27 -17.02 0.79 0.81
CA GLN A 27 -15.98 -0.09 1.37
C GLN A 27 -15.13 -0.71 0.25
N SER A 28 -15.75 -1.31 -0.77
CA SER A 28 -15.02 -1.96 -1.87
C SER A 28 -14.18 -0.97 -2.69
N ARG A 29 -14.65 0.28 -2.84
CA ARG A 29 -13.85 1.35 -3.46
C ARG A 29 -12.64 1.70 -2.61
N ALA A 30 -12.82 1.84 -1.30
CA ALA A 30 -11.74 2.11 -0.38
C ALA A 30 -10.71 0.96 -0.32
N GLU A 31 -11.15 -0.30 -0.42
CA GLU A 31 -10.28 -1.48 -0.52
C GLU A 31 -9.46 -1.46 -1.82
N ARG A 32 -10.07 -1.07 -2.96
CA ARG A 32 -9.35 -0.87 -4.21
C ARG A 32 -8.28 0.22 -4.07
N ASP A 33 -8.64 1.38 -3.52
CA ASP A 33 -7.74 2.52 -3.36
C ASP A 33 -6.58 2.17 -2.40
N ALA A 34 -6.84 1.38 -1.35
CA ALA A 34 -5.81 0.87 -0.45
C ALA A 34 -4.82 -0.09 -1.17
N THR A 35 -5.35 -0.95 -2.03
CA THR A 35 -4.54 -1.87 -2.85
C THR A 35 -3.67 -1.09 -3.84
N GLU A 36 -4.23 -0.08 -4.50
CA GLU A 36 -3.51 0.81 -5.42
C GLU A 36 -2.36 1.53 -4.71
N GLN A 37 -2.61 2.15 -3.55
CA GLN A 37 -1.54 2.78 -2.75
C GLN A 37 -0.45 1.80 -2.31
N THR A 38 -0.81 0.56 -1.98
CA THR A 38 0.16 -0.47 -1.62
C THR A 38 1.05 -0.82 -2.81
N LEU A 39 0.44 -1.01 -3.98
CA LEU A 39 1.15 -1.30 -5.22
C LEU A 39 2.07 -0.16 -5.64
N ASP A 40 1.61 1.10 -5.53
CA ASP A 40 2.44 2.28 -5.82
C ASP A 40 3.65 2.36 -4.91
N THR A 41 3.47 2.09 -3.62
CA THR A 41 4.56 2.08 -2.63
C THR A 41 5.55 0.95 -2.93
N GLU A 42 5.05 -0.25 -3.24
CA GLU A 42 5.88 -1.39 -3.59
C GLU A 42 6.66 -1.13 -4.90
N LEU A 43 6.00 -0.57 -5.91
CA LEU A 43 6.63 -0.20 -7.17
C LEU A 43 7.75 0.82 -6.95
N ALA A 44 7.49 1.87 -6.16
CA ALA A 44 8.51 2.85 -5.83
C ALA A 44 9.70 2.21 -5.10
N ALA A 45 9.46 1.35 -4.11
CA ALA A 45 10.52 0.67 -3.38
C ALA A 45 11.38 -0.23 -4.29
N LYS A 46 10.76 -1.02 -5.17
CA LYS A 46 11.47 -1.89 -6.12
C LYS A 46 12.22 -1.07 -7.18
N TYR A 47 11.62 0.00 -7.71
CA TYR A 47 12.26 0.91 -8.66
C TYR A 47 13.56 1.49 -8.10
N TRP A 48 13.47 2.10 -6.91
CA TRP A 48 14.64 2.69 -6.25
C TRP A 48 15.63 1.63 -5.76
N GLY A 49 15.13 0.43 -5.42
CA GLY A 49 15.96 -0.74 -5.10
C GLY A 49 16.88 -1.14 -6.26
N VAL A 50 16.36 -1.18 -7.48
CA VAL A 50 17.17 -1.46 -8.68
C VAL A 50 18.18 -0.34 -8.93
N GLN A 51 17.79 0.93 -8.81
CA GLN A 51 18.71 2.06 -8.99
C GLN A 51 19.85 2.04 -7.97
N LEU A 52 19.55 1.72 -6.72
CA LEU A 52 20.56 1.56 -5.67
C LEU A 52 21.49 0.39 -5.99
N ALA A 53 20.96 -0.77 -6.37
CA ALA A 53 21.75 -1.95 -6.67
C ALA A 53 22.70 -1.72 -7.86
N ARG A 54 22.25 -1.00 -8.90
CA ARG A 54 23.11 -0.59 -10.04
C ARG A 54 24.23 0.36 -9.61
N SER A 55 23.92 1.32 -8.72
CA SER A 55 24.90 2.26 -8.19
C SER A 55 25.97 1.55 -7.33
N VAL A 56 25.53 0.57 -6.51
CA VAL A 56 26.44 -0.24 -5.70
C VAL A 56 27.32 -1.11 -6.58
N GLU A 57 26.80 -1.75 -7.63
CA GLU A 57 27.60 -2.54 -8.57
C GLU A 57 28.65 -1.67 -9.25
N ALA A 58 28.28 -0.49 -9.75
CA ALA A 58 29.23 0.44 -10.37
C ALA A 58 30.35 0.85 -9.40
N LEU A 59 29.99 1.14 -8.13
CA LEU A 59 30.98 1.45 -7.09
C LEU A 59 31.92 0.26 -6.82
N ARG A 60 31.39 -0.96 -6.70
CA ARG A 60 32.20 -2.17 -6.46
C ARG A 60 33.10 -2.51 -7.65
N SER A 61 32.65 -2.22 -8.88
CA SER A 61 33.49 -2.36 -10.08
C SER A 61 34.68 -1.40 -10.04
N GLN A 62 34.43 -0.13 -9.66
CA GLN A 62 35.51 0.85 -9.51
C GLN A 62 36.53 0.46 -8.41
N MET A 63 35.99 -0.03 -7.25
CA MET A 63 36.85 -0.50 -6.16
C MET A 63 37.72 -1.68 -6.58
N LEU A 64 37.21 -2.62 -7.38
CA LEU A 64 38.00 -3.72 -7.91
C LEU A 64 39.12 -3.21 -8.84
N GLU A 65 38.84 -2.28 -9.75
CA GLU A 65 39.79 -1.65 -10.63
C GLU A 65 40.93 -0.96 -9.84
N ASP A 66 40.61 -0.22 -8.81
CA ASP A 66 41.56 0.45 -7.92
C ASP A 66 42.46 -0.54 -7.16
N GLU A 67 41.89 -1.69 -6.72
CA GLU A 67 42.65 -2.76 -6.06
C GLU A 67 43.56 -3.53 -7.07
N GLU A 68 43.12 -3.74 -8.32
CA GLU A 68 43.93 -4.34 -9.37
C GLU A 68 45.12 -3.46 -9.73
N GLU A 69 44.96 -2.13 -9.83
CA GLU A 69 46.05 -1.21 -9.99
C GLU A 69 47.03 -1.24 -8.81
N SER A 70 46.49 -1.32 -7.58
CA SER A 70 47.29 -1.41 -6.35
C SER A 70 48.12 -2.68 -6.33
N LEU A 71 47.54 -3.81 -6.69
CA LEU A 71 48.27 -5.08 -6.82
C LEU A 71 49.34 -5.02 -7.89
N ALA A 72 49.07 -4.40 -9.05
CA ALA A 72 50.07 -4.22 -10.10
C ALA A 72 51.24 -3.34 -9.64
N ARG A 73 51.00 -2.32 -8.81
CA ARG A 73 52.04 -1.50 -8.18
C ARG A 73 52.85 -2.32 -7.15
N ALA A 74 52.19 -3.09 -6.29
CA ALA A 74 52.83 -3.92 -5.29
C ALA A 74 53.75 -4.99 -5.93
N LYS A 75 53.34 -5.66 -7.00
CA LYS A 75 54.16 -6.61 -7.74
C LYS A 75 55.47 -5.97 -8.27
N ARG A 76 55.36 -4.77 -8.88
CA ARG A 76 56.58 -4.04 -9.36
C ARG A 76 57.52 -3.62 -8.24
N PHE A 77 57.00 -3.31 -7.05
CA PHE A 77 57.81 -2.96 -5.86
C PHE A 77 58.51 -4.20 -5.27
N GLU A 78 57.79 -5.34 -5.20
CA GLU A 78 58.38 -6.60 -4.77
C GLU A 78 59.56 -7.02 -5.72
N GLU A 79 59.33 -6.98 -7.06
CA GLU A 79 60.34 -7.26 -8.07
C GLU A 79 61.62 -6.40 -7.92
N ARG A 80 61.46 -5.17 -7.43
CA ARG A 80 62.57 -4.24 -7.17
C ARG A 80 63.16 -4.35 -5.74
N GLY A 81 62.63 -5.28 -4.93
CA GLY A 81 63.04 -5.47 -3.54
C GLY A 81 62.64 -4.34 -2.59
N VAL A 82 61.64 -3.50 -2.96
CA VAL A 82 61.19 -2.36 -2.16
C VAL A 82 60.20 -2.80 -1.05
N ILE A 83 59.43 -3.84 -1.30
CA ILE A 83 58.48 -4.41 -0.32
C ILE A 83 58.71 -5.90 -0.14
N ALA A 84 58.29 -6.44 0.98
CA ALA A 84 58.33 -7.87 1.24
C ALA A 84 57.17 -8.61 0.55
N PRO A 85 57.33 -9.92 0.22
CA PRO A 85 56.31 -10.74 -0.39
C PRO A 85 54.97 -10.73 0.40
N ILE A 86 55.04 -10.65 1.73
CA ILE A 86 53.88 -10.62 2.60
C ILE A 86 53.00 -9.35 2.37
N GLU A 87 53.64 -8.21 2.05
CA GLU A 87 52.91 -6.95 1.77
C GLU A 87 52.17 -7.06 0.44
N ARG A 88 52.77 -7.63 -0.60
CA ARG A 88 52.09 -7.93 -1.87
C ARG A 88 50.92 -8.90 -1.65
N MET A 89 51.08 -9.99 -0.84
CA MET A 89 50.02 -10.94 -0.55
C MET A 89 48.85 -10.27 0.16
N THR A 90 49.09 -9.29 1.04
CA THR A 90 48.03 -8.53 1.68
C THR A 90 47.19 -7.75 0.65
N VAL A 91 47.83 -7.09 -0.32
CA VAL A 91 47.13 -6.39 -1.41
C VAL A 91 46.34 -7.36 -2.29
N GLU A 92 46.91 -8.56 -2.54
CA GLU A 92 46.22 -9.59 -3.30
C GLU A 92 44.94 -10.08 -2.63
N VAL A 93 44.97 -10.27 -1.30
CA VAL A 93 43.77 -10.59 -0.48
C VAL A 93 42.72 -9.48 -0.57
N SER A 94 43.13 -8.20 -0.55
CA SER A 94 42.21 -7.06 -0.71
C SER A 94 41.53 -7.09 -2.09
N ARG A 95 42.31 -7.30 -3.17
CA ARG A 95 41.75 -7.43 -4.51
C ARG A 95 40.77 -8.61 -4.65
N ASP A 96 41.09 -9.78 -4.08
CA ASP A 96 40.23 -10.94 -4.08
C ASP A 96 38.93 -10.70 -3.28
N THR A 97 39.00 -9.90 -2.21
CA THR A 97 37.85 -9.46 -1.47
C THR A 97 36.97 -8.53 -2.30
N ALA A 98 37.55 -7.50 -2.94
CA ALA A 98 36.82 -6.60 -3.83
C ALA A 98 36.12 -7.36 -4.99
N LYS A 99 36.80 -8.38 -5.55
CA LYS A 99 36.24 -9.25 -6.58
C LYS A 99 35.02 -10.02 -6.10
N ARG A 100 35.07 -10.59 -4.88
CA ARG A 100 33.91 -11.28 -4.29
C ARG A 100 32.75 -10.31 -4.05
N GLU A 101 33.04 -9.11 -3.55
CA GLU A 101 32.02 -8.09 -3.30
C GLU A 101 31.35 -7.62 -4.58
N LEU A 102 32.07 -7.51 -5.70
CA LEU A 102 31.48 -7.23 -6.99
C LEU A 102 30.52 -8.33 -7.45
N VAL A 103 30.88 -9.61 -7.29
CA VAL A 103 30.00 -10.74 -7.64
C VAL A 103 28.71 -10.70 -6.81
N VAL A 104 28.81 -10.38 -5.52
CA VAL A 104 27.63 -10.21 -4.64
C VAL A 104 26.76 -9.04 -5.13
N ALA A 105 27.37 -7.90 -5.47
CA ALA A 105 26.66 -6.73 -5.98
C ALA A 105 25.93 -7.02 -7.31
N GLN A 106 26.58 -7.73 -8.23
CA GLN A 106 25.98 -8.19 -9.49
C GLN A 106 24.78 -9.12 -9.26
N THR A 107 24.90 -10.02 -8.30
CA THR A 107 23.81 -10.93 -7.93
C THR A 107 22.63 -10.14 -7.34
N ASN A 108 22.90 -9.22 -6.43
CA ASN A 108 21.86 -8.38 -5.82
C ASN A 108 21.14 -7.50 -6.84
N ARG A 109 21.88 -6.91 -7.82
CA ARG A 109 21.26 -6.18 -8.92
C ARG A 109 20.33 -7.06 -9.72
N ARG A 110 20.76 -8.28 -10.08
CA ARG A 110 19.94 -9.22 -10.85
C ARG A 110 18.69 -9.62 -10.12
N VAL A 111 18.78 -9.87 -8.80
CA VAL A 111 17.62 -10.16 -7.94
C VAL A 111 16.65 -8.98 -7.95
N ALA A 112 17.14 -7.75 -7.71
CA ALA A 112 16.30 -6.56 -7.69
C ALA A 112 15.59 -6.32 -9.04
N GLU A 113 16.30 -6.52 -10.16
CA GLU A 113 15.72 -6.42 -11.52
C GLU A 113 14.64 -7.49 -11.74
N THR A 114 14.88 -8.73 -11.32
CA THR A 114 13.89 -9.81 -11.42
C THR A 114 12.63 -9.49 -10.61
N GLU A 115 12.80 -9.01 -9.38
CA GLU A 115 11.66 -8.63 -8.53
C GLU A 115 10.81 -7.49 -9.12
N LEU A 116 11.47 -6.49 -9.73
CA LEU A 116 10.77 -5.42 -10.42
C LEU A 116 10.06 -5.96 -11.68
N GLY A 117 10.69 -6.85 -12.45
CA GLY A 117 10.11 -7.50 -13.62
C GLY A 117 8.84 -8.28 -13.27
N HIS A 118 8.87 -9.05 -12.19
CA HIS A 118 7.69 -9.78 -11.72
C HIS A 118 6.53 -8.84 -11.36
N LEU A 119 6.81 -7.71 -10.69
CA LEU A 119 5.78 -6.72 -10.37
C LEU A 119 5.18 -6.09 -11.63
N LEU A 120 6.02 -5.76 -12.61
CA LEU A 120 5.61 -5.16 -13.88
C LEU A 120 5.06 -6.18 -14.89
N LYS A 121 5.16 -7.49 -14.57
CA LYS A 121 4.81 -8.60 -15.48
C LYS A 121 5.54 -8.51 -16.83
N THR A 122 6.83 -8.19 -16.79
CA THR A 122 7.69 -8.09 -17.96
C THR A 122 9.02 -8.82 -17.72
N ASP A 123 9.54 -9.45 -18.76
CA ASP A 123 10.87 -10.10 -18.70
C ASP A 123 12.01 -9.09 -18.94
N GLU A 124 11.70 -7.97 -19.59
CA GLU A 124 12.67 -6.91 -19.86
C GLU A 124 12.37 -5.69 -18.97
N ILE A 125 13.35 -5.29 -18.16
CA ILE A 125 13.25 -4.09 -17.35
C ILE A 125 13.49 -2.86 -18.25
N PRO A 126 12.56 -1.92 -18.33
CA PRO A 126 12.74 -0.70 -19.09
C PRO A 126 13.91 0.12 -18.52
N GLU A 127 14.48 0.98 -19.35
CA GLU A 127 15.52 1.90 -18.90
C GLU A 127 14.99 2.81 -17.76
N LEU A 128 15.62 2.68 -16.59
CA LEU A 128 15.28 3.49 -15.43
C LEU A 128 16.01 4.83 -15.52
N ARG A 129 15.28 5.91 -15.84
CA ARG A 129 15.88 7.21 -16.17
C ARG A 129 16.05 8.15 -15.00
N THR A 130 15.29 7.95 -13.91
CA THR A 130 15.36 8.84 -12.75
C THR A 130 16.55 8.49 -11.87
N PRO A 131 17.54 9.37 -11.71
CA PRO A 131 18.68 9.11 -10.83
C PRO A 131 18.26 9.11 -9.38
N LEU A 132 19.06 8.48 -8.52
CA LEU A 132 18.92 8.60 -7.07
C LEU A 132 19.04 10.06 -6.66
N PHE A 133 18.15 10.51 -5.79
CA PHE A 133 18.15 11.88 -5.27
C PHE A 133 17.88 11.88 -3.76
N VAL A 134 18.28 12.95 -3.11
CA VAL A 134 17.95 13.23 -1.72
C VAL A 134 16.83 14.26 -1.71
N ILE A 135 15.78 14.00 -0.94
CA ILE A 135 14.71 14.99 -0.74
C ILE A 135 15.23 16.03 0.24
N ASP A 136 15.52 17.23 -0.27
CA ASP A 136 15.86 18.40 0.52
C ASP A 136 14.59 19.24 0.71
N GLY A 137 14.07 19.32 1.92
CA GLY A 137 12.90 20.14 2.22
C GLY A 137 12.38 19.92 3.63
N ASP A 138 11.58 20.86 4.10
CA ASP A 138 10.80 20.68 5.32
C ASP A 138 9.68 19.67 5.03
N LEU A 139 9.75 18.52 5.67
CA LEU A 139 8.76 17.44 5.53
C LEU A 139 7.53 17.66 6.42
N GLY A 140 7.46 18.76 7.16
CA GLY A 140 6.37 19.08 8.07
C GLY A 140 6.48 18.37 9.41
N THR A 141 5.49 18.60 10.27
CA THR A 141 5.48 18.06 11.63
C THR A 141 4.86 16.66 11.69
N LEU A 142 5.18 15.89 12.74
CA LEU A 142 4.53 14.60 13.01
C LEU A 142 3.01 14.74 13.09
N THR A 143 2.52 15.84 13.68
CA THR A 143 1.09 16.13 13.81
C THR A 143 0.44 16.30 12.43
N ASP A 144 1.08 17.05 11.52
CA ASP A 144 0.57 17.25 10.15
C ASP A 144 0.44 15.92 9.39
N TRP A 145 1.44 15.05 9.54
CA TRP A 145 1.42 13.72 8.92
C TRP A 145 0.36 12.82 9.52
N THR A 146 0.18 12.86 10.84
CA THR A 146 -0.87 12.09 11.52
C THR A 146 -2.26 12.54 11.07
N GLU A 147 -2.51 13.85 11.00
CA GLU A 147 -3.78 14.38 10.51
C GLU A 147 -4.06 14.00 9.05
N LYS A 148 -3.05 14.13 8.18
CA LYS A 148 -3.16 13.70 6.79
C LYS A 148 -3.46 12.21 6.66
N ALA A 149 -2.77 11.37 7.43
CA ALA A 149 -2.97 9.93 7.44
C ALA A 149 -4.40 9.59 7.86
N LEU A 150 -4.90 10.14 8.96
CA LEU A 150 -6.26 9.91 9.47
C LEU A 150 -7.36 10.40 8.50
N ARG A 151 -7.07 11.43 7.71
CA ARG A 151 -8.03 11.99 6.77
C ARG A 151 -8.04 11.27 5.43
N LEU A 152 -6.87 10.89 4.90
CA LEU A 152 -6.71 10.43 3.52
C LEU A 152 -6.54 8.92 3.38
N ASN A 153 -6.33 8.19 4.50
CA ASN A 153 -6.09 6.76 4.41
C ASN A 153 -7.35 5.99 3.97
N PRO A 154 -7.30 5.24 2.87
CA PRO A 154 -8.46 4.51 2.37
C PRO A 154 -8.87 3.34 3.28
N GLN A 155 -7.96 2.72 4.04
CA GLN A 155 -8.34 1.66 5.00
C GLN A 155 -9.27 2.20 6.08
N LEU A 156 -9.00 3.41 6.60
CA LEU A 156 -9.87 4.06 7.58
C LEU A 156 -11.23 4.41 6.97
N THR A 157 -11.27 4.81 5.70
CA THR A 157 -12.52 5.03 4.96
C THR A 157 -13.30 3.72 4.81
N GLY A 158 -12.62 2.60 4.54
CA GLY A 158 -13.21 1.27 4.43
C GLY A 158 -13.87 0.81 5.73
N VAL A 159 -13.17 0.90 6.86
CA VAL A 159 -13.74 0.50 8.16
C VAL A 159 -14.86 1.43 8.63
N ARG A 160 -14.84 2.73 8.30
CA ARG A 160 -15.97 3.64 8.52
C ARG A 160 -17.20 3.23 7.71
N ALA A 161 -17.00 2.86 6.44
CA ALA A 161 -18.08 2.35 5.60
C ALA A 161 -18.64 1.02 6.14
N GLN A 162 -17.80 0.12 6.64
CA GLN A 162 -18.21 -1.12 7.29
C GLN A 162 -19.02 -0.87 8.57
N ARG A 163 -18.61 0.09 9.38
CA ARG A 163 -19.37 0.53 10.55
C ARG A 163 -20.76 1.05 10.17
N ASN A 164 -20.85 1.91 9.17
CA ASN A 164 -22.12 2.44 8.68
C ASN A 164 -23.01 1.33 8.11
N GLN A 165 -22.42 0.35 7.40
CA GLN A 165 -23.14 -0.84 6.96
C GLN A 165 -23.74 -1.63 8.13
N ALA A 166 -22.99 -1.81 9.23
CA ALA A 166 -23.48 -2.49 10.43
C ALA A 166 -24.63 -1.71 11.10
N LEU A 167 -24.57 -0.38 11.15
CA LEU A 167 -25.66 0.47 11.66
C LEU A 167 -26.94 0.32 10.84
N GLU A 168 -26.83 0.26 9.51
CA GLU A 168 -27.99 -0.03 8.66
C GLU A 168 -28.49 -1.47 8.86
N GLY A 169 -27.61 -2.41 9.21
CA GLY A 169 -27.99 -3.77 9.63
C GLY A 169 -28.88 -3.78 10.88
N VAL A 170 -28.61 -2.92 11.86
CA VAL A 170 -29.46 -2.74 13.06
C VAL A 170 -30.83 -2.21 12.64
N LYS A 171 -30.91 -1.15 11.83
CA LYS A 171 -32.18 -0.61 11.31
C LYS A 171 -32.99 -1.67 10.54
N ALA A 172 -32.31 -2.51 9.76
CA ALA A 172 -32.96 -3.60 9.06
C ALA A 172 -33.55 -4.66 10.02
N ALA A 173 -32.85 -4.95 11.13
CA ALA A 173 -33.34 -5.87 12.17
C ALA A 173 -34.50 -5.27 12.96
N GLU A 174 -34.48 -3.97 13.27
CA GLU A 174 -35.58 -3.21 13.88
C GLU A 174 -36.82 -3.23 12.98
N GLY A 175 -36.65 -3.16 11.66
CA GLY A 175 -37.73 -3.27 10.70
C GLY A 175 -38.59 -4.54 10.82
N ALA A 176 -38.02 -5.62 11.41
CA ALA A 176 -38.77 -6.86 11.68
C ALA A 176 -39.82 -6.73 12.77
N PHE A 177 -39.80 -5.65 13.58
CA PHE A 177 -40.78 -5.36 14.60
C PHE A 177 -41.94 -4.52 14.09
N HIS A 178 -41.88 -4.03 12.86
CA HIS A 178 -42.92 -3.20 12.26
C HIS A 178 -43.85 -4.04 11.38
N PRO A 179 -45.14 -3.63 11.21
CA PRO A 179 -46.05 -4.23 10.25
C PRO A 179 -45.51 -4.03 8.81
N LYS A 180 -45.78 -5.02 7.95
CA LYS A 180 -45.45 -4.95 6.52
C LYS A 180 -46.72 -4.75 5.71
N LEU A 181 -46.70 -3.80 4.78
CA LEU A 181 -47.80 -3.49 3.88
C LEU A 181 -47.36 -3.91 2.45
N PHE A 182 -48.21 -4.63 1.75
CA PHE A 182 -47.96 -5.05 0.39
C PHE A 182 -49.20 -4.98 -0.49
N ALA A 183 -49.03 -4.68 -1.76
CA ALA A 183 -50.06 -4.87 -2.77
C ALA A 183 -49.85 -6.22 -3.43
N TYR A 184 -50.92 -6.90 -3.77
CA TYR A 184 -50.85 -8.15 -4.51
C TYR A 184 -51.81 -8.15 -5.68
N GLY A 185 -51.42 -8.84 -6.74
CA GLY A 185 -52.25 -9.08 -7.90
C GLY A 185 -52.04 -10.50 -8.41
N GLN A 186 -53.11 -11.15 -8.76
CA GLN A 186 -53.08 -12.48 -9.33
C GLN A 186 -53.96 -12.52 -10.61
N LYS A 187 -53.41 -13.10 -11.67
CA LYS A 187 -54.17 -13.36 -12.88
C LYS A 187 -54.11 -14.84 -13.22
N ASN A 188 -55.27 -15.47 -13.42
CA ASN A 188 -55.38 -16.86 -13.84
C ASN A 188 -55.28 -16.91 -15.35
N LEU A 189 -54.22 -17.54 -15.89
CA LEU A 189 -53.98 -17.69 -17.34
C LEU A 189 -54.66 -18.91 -17.91
N ILE A 190 -55.00 -19.89 -17.09
CA ILE A 190 -55.68 -21.15 -17.48
C ILE A 190 -56.93 -21.25 -16.65
N LYS A 191 -58.10 -21.33 -17.30
CA LYS A 191 -59.39 -21.53 -16.65
C LYS A 191 -59.59 -23.02 -16.43
N HIS A 192 -59.56 -23.47 -15.19
CA HIS A 192 -60.09 -24.76 -14.80
C HIS A 192 -61.59 -24.60 -14.57
N TYR A 193 -62.42 -25.28 -15.40
CA TYR A 193 -63.85 -25.33 -15.24
C TYR A 193 -64.19 -26.24 -14.03
N LEU A 194 -63.91 -25.78 -12.83
CA LEU A 194 -64.43 -26.34 -11.62
C LEU A 194 -65.65 -25.52 -11.18
N THR A 195 -66.60 -26.18 -10.56
CA THR A 195 -67.96 -25.80 -10.25
C THR A 195 -68.22 -24.42 -9.56
N LEU A 196 -67.22 -23.61 -9.33
CA LEU A 196 -67.35 -22.25 -8.82
C LEU A 196 -66.68 -21.22 -9.75
N PRO A 197 -67.34 -20.11 -10.07
CA PRO A 197 -66.75 -19.06 -10.91
C PRO A 197 -65.57 -18.39 -10.14
N GLU A 198 -64.35 -18.69 -10.55
CA GLU A 198 -63.17 -18.00 -10.10
C GLU A 198 -62.97 -16.70 -10.88
N PRO A 199 -62.67 -15.56 -10.25
CA PRO A 199 -62.41 -14.33 -10.96
C PRO A 199 -61.09 -14.46 -11.77
N ASP A 200 -61.11 -13.91 -12.98
CA ASP A 200 -59.96 -13.93 -13.88
C ASP A 200 -58.73 -13.18 -13.32
N TRP A 201 -58.99 -12.24 -12.43
CA TRP A 201 -57.97 -11.47 -11.72
C TRP A 201 -58.43 -11.08 -10.32
N ILE A 202 -57.46 -10.98 -9.41
CA ILE A 202 -57.65 -10.51 -8.05
C ILE A 202 -56.58 -9.47 -7.74
N ALA A 203 -56.92 -8.33 -7.20
CA ALA A 203 -55.95 -7.36 -6.69
C ALA A 203 -56.40 -6.87 -5.30
N GLY A 204 -55.42 -6.60 -4.46
CA GLY A 204 -55.70 -6.14 -3.11
C GLY A 204 -54.47 -5.61 -2.39
N ILE A 205 -54.75 -5.09 -1.18
CA ILE A 205 -53.72 -4.65 -0.24
C ILE A 205 -53.75 -5.56 0.97
N GLY A 206 -52.59 -6.04 1.41
CA GLY A 206 -52.45 -6.88 2.58
C GLY A 206 -51.49 -6.25 3.60
N VAL A 207 -51.80 -6.49 4.88
CA VAL A 207 -50.94 -6.14 6.01
C VAL A 207 -50.53 -7.43 6.71
N THR A 208 -49.23 -7.62 6.91
CA THR A 208 -48.70 -8.72 7.69
C THR A 208 -47.99 -8.16 8.92
N PHE A 209 -48.40 -8.64 10.08
CA PHE A 209 -47.72 -8.35 11.34
C PHE A 209 -47.48 -9.64 12.10
N THR A 210 -46.20 -9.92 12.36
CA THR A 210 -45.79 -11.15 13.03
C THR A 210 -45.84 -10.95 14.52
N LEU A 211 -46.89 -11.46 15.18
CA LEU A 211 -47.05 -11.41 16.64
C LEU A 211 -46.12 -12.41 17.34
N TRP A 212 -45.99 -13.59 16.78
CA TRP A 212 -45.17 -14.68 17.31
C TRP A 212 -44.30 -15.25 16.19
N SER A 213 -42.99 -15.45 16.46
CA SER A 213 -42.04 -16.00 15.48
C SER A 213 -41.18 -17.07 16.17
N GLN A 214 -40.91 -18.17 15.47
CA GLN A 214 -39.95 -19.17 15.92
C GLN A 214 -38.51 -18.62 15.89
N SER A 215 -38.21 -17.63 15.06
CA SER A 215 -36.92 -16.92 15.08
C SER A 215 -36.98 -15.80 16.13
N ASP A 216 -36.03 -15.81 17.06
CA ASP A 216 -35.92 -14.76 18.06
C ASP A 216 -35.44 -13.45 17.41
N ARG A 217 -36.42 -12.56 17.10
CA ARG A 217 -36.14 -11.22 16.54
C ARG A 217 -35.24 -10.39 17.44
N ARG A 218 -35.37 -10.60 18.78
CA ARG A 218 -34.48 -9.92 19.74
C ARG A 218 -33.07 -10.43 19.68
N ALA A 219 -32.89 -11.74 19.45
CA ALA A 219 -31.55 -12.28 19.23
C ALA A 219 -30.91 -11.75 17.92
N SER A 220 -31.72 -11.62 16.86
CA SER A 220 -31.26 -11.04 15.59
C SER A 220 -30.87 -9.55 15.76
N LEU A 221 -31.63 -8.78 16.54
CA LEU A 221 -31.28 -7.39 16.83
C LEU A 221 -29.99 -7.30 17.65
N ARG A 222 -29.87 -8.09 18.74
CA ARG A 222 -28.64 -8.16 19.56
C ARG A 222 -27.42 -8.58 18.72
N ALA A 223 -27.59 -9.51 17.78
CA ALA A 223 -26.54 -9.90 16.86
C ALA A 223 -26.11 -8.74 15.94
N ALA A 224 -27.06 -7.95 15.43
CA ALA A 224 -26.75 -6.77 14.64
C ALA A 224 -26.04 -5.67 15.47
N GLU A 225 -26.45 -5.45 16.71
CA GLU A 225 -25.79 -4.51 17.64
C GLU A 225 -24.36 -4.96 17.97
N ALA A 226 -24.14 -6.28 18.17
CA ALA A 226 -22.80 -6.84 18.38
C ALA A 226 -21.88 -6.63 17.15
N LEU A 227 -22.44 -6.65 15.93
CA LEU A 227 -21.69 -6.33 14.73
C LEU A 227 -21.27 -4.85 14.67
N VAL A 228 -22.08 -3.93 15.18
CA VAL A 228 -21.68 -2.52 15.33
C VAL A 228 -20.54 -2.40 16.33
N THR A 229 -20.63 -3.04 17.49
CA THR A 229 -19.54 -3.02 18.48
C THR A 229 -18.23 -3.59 17.90
N LYS A 230 -18.32 -4.67 17.12
CA LYS A 230 -17.16 -5.23 16.39
C LYS A 230 -16.59 -4.23 15.39
N ALA A 231 -17.44 -3.53 14.64
CA ALA A 231 -16.99 -2.54 13.66
C ALA A 231 -16.36 -1.30 14.31
N ASP A 232 -16.86 -0.87 15.48
CA ASP A 232 -16.27 0.21 16.28
C ASP A 232 -14.88 -0.17 16.80
N ALA A 233 -14.71 -1.40 17.28
CA ALA A 233 -13.40 -1.92 17.69
C ALA A 233 -12.41 -1.96 16.51
N ALA A 234 -12.84 -2.47 15.35
CA ALA A 234 -12.02 -2.49 14.14
C ALA A 234 -11.63 -1.08 13.66
N HIS A 235 -12.54 -0.10 13.76
CA HIS A 235 -12.23 1.30 13.44
C HIS A 235 -11.13 1.84 14.38
N SER A 236 -11.25 1.63 15.68
CA SER A 236 -10.26 2.09 16.66
C SER A 236 -8.91 1.41 16.49
N GLU A 237 -8.91 0.12 16.13
CA GLU A 237 -7.69 -0.64 15.84
C GLU A 237 -6.94 -0.05 14.64
N VAL A 238 -7.63 0.18 13.51
CA VAL A 238 -7.02 0.77 12.31
C VAL A 238 -6.53 2.19 12.58
N GLU A 239 -7.28 3.00 13.32
CA GLU A 239 -6.87 4.35 13.71
C GLU A 239 -5.56 4.34 14.53
N ASN A 240 -5.48 3.47 15.54
CA ASN A 240 -4.30 3.33 16.39
C ASN A 240 -3.10 2.77 15.61
N ALA A 241 -3.33 1.78 14.75
CA ALA A 241 -2.30 1.22 13.89
C ALA A 241 -1.72 2.29 12.95
N LEU A 242 -2.58 3.19 12.43
CA LEU A 242 -2.16 4.26 11.55
C LEU A 242 -1.33 5.32 12.29
N LYS A 243 -1.73 5.72 13.50
CA LYS A 243 -0.97 6.64 14.35
C LYS A 243 0.41 6.06 14.66
N ASN A 244 0.45 4.80 15.09
CA ASN A 244 1.70 4.10 15.37
C ASN A 244 2.60 4.00 14.13
N ALA A 245 2.04 3.70 12.95
CA ALA A 245 2.81 3.63 11.71
C ALA A 245 3.47 4.97 11.37
N VAL A 246 2.77 6.09 11.57
CA VAL A 246 3.33 7.44 11.36
C VAL A 246 4.43 7.73 12.38
N GLU A 247 4.22 7.43 13.66
CA GLU A 247 5.23 7.63 14.72
C GLU A 247 6.51 6.81 14.49
N VAL A 248 6.37 5.56 14.03
CA VAL A 248 7.52 4.68 13.71
C VAL A 248 8.24 5.13 12.44
N ALA A 249 7.53 5.70 11.48
CA ALA A 249 8.11 6.17 10.22
C ALA A 249 8.84 7.51 10.38
N ALA A 250 8.36 8.41 11.23
CA ALA A 250 8.91 9.76 11.41
C ALA A 250 10.41 9.81 11.74
N PRO A 251 10.96 8.99 12.66
CA PRO A 251 12.39 9.00 12.98
C PRO A 251 13.28 8.47 11.85
N ARG A 252 12.72 7.74 10.89
CA ARG A 252 13.45 7.22 9.72
C ARG A 252 13.66 8.26 8.63
N ILE A 253 12.94 9.38 8.73
CA ILE A 253 13.12 10.53 7.87
C ILE A 253 14.26 11.36 8.48
N PRO A 254 15.43 11.46 7.82
CA PRO A 254 16.55 12.21 8.38
C PRO A 254 16.11 13.66 8.63
N PRO A 255 16.43 14.24 9.82
CA PRO A 255 16.14 15.63 10.08
C PRO A 255 16.83 16.48 9.01
N HIS A 256 16.13 17.51 8.52
CA HIS A 256 16.71 18.50 7.62
C HIS A 256 18.05 18.98 8.21
N ARG A 257 19.16 18.51 7.65
CA ARG A 257 20.46 19.10 7.93
C ARG A 257 20.44 20.46 7.25
N GLU A 258 20.21 21.50 8.01
CA GLU A 258 20.67 22.83 7.60
C GLU A 258 22.12 22.65 7.13
N HIS A 259 22.35 22.72 5.84
CA HIS A 259 23.68 22.87 5.28
C HIS A 259 24.24 24.20 5.78
N ARG A 260 24.69 24.24 7.03
CA ARG A 260 25.62 25.25 7.50
C ARG A 260 26.84 25.15 6.59
N GLY A 261 26.82 25.93 5.51
CA GLY A 261 28.00 26.42 4.82
C GLY A 261 29.03 25.35 4.43
N ALA A 262 28.66 24.32 3.69
CA ALA A 262 29.64 23.68 2.82
C ALA A 262 29.94 24.68 1.69
N ARG A 263 30.94 25.52 1.89
CA ARG A 263 31.54 26.30 0.80
C ARG A 263 31.83 25.29 -0.33
N PRO A 264 31.42 25.55 -1.55
CA PRO A 264 31.77 24.70 -2.66
C PRO A 264 33.30 24.58 -2.65
N ARG A 265 33.84 23.36 -2.51
CA ARG A 265 35.26 23.12 -2.76
C ARG A 265 35.48 23.52 -4.20
N LYS A 266 36.20 24.64 -4.39
CA LYS A 266 36.69 25.02 -5.71
C LYS A 266 37.36 23.79 -6.31
N PRO A 267 37.09 23.42 -7.55
CA PRO A 267 37.78 22.34 -8.21
C PRO A 267 39.30 22.63 -8.07
N ALA A 268 40.06 21.61 -7.64
CA ALA A 268 41.49 21.75 -7.50
C ALA A 268 42.05 22.36 -8.79
N SER A 269 42.59 23.58 -8.64
CA SER A 269 43.25 24.29 -9.70
C SER A 269 44.28 23.34 -10.31
N SER A 270 44.26 23.22 -11.61
CA SER A 270 45.05 22.29 -12.40
C SER A 270 46.50 22.24 -11.93
N ARG A 271 47.13 21.07 -11.97
CA ARG A 271 48.57 20.80 -11.70
C ARG A 271 49.56 21.79 -12.35
N LYS A 272 49.11 22.66 -13.27
CA LYS A 272 49.87 23.73 -13.89
C LYS A 272 50.09 24.96 -13.00
N GLU A 273 49.20 25.28 -12.09
CA GLU A 273 49.37 26.43 -11.18
C GLU A 273 50.28 26.13 -9.97
N LEU A 274 50.37 24.88 -9.53
CA LEU A 274 51.32 24.46 -8.52
C LEU A 274 52.79 24.48 -9.00
N ARG A 275 53.05 24.27 -10.28
CA ARG A 275 54.39 24.39 -10.85
C ARG A 275 54.85 25.82 -11.05
N ARG A 276 53.98 26.80 -11.24
CA ARG A 276 54.39 28.22 -11.35
C ARG A 276 54.76 28.84 -10.00
N ARG A 277 54.20 28.45 -8.89
CA ARG A 277 54.53 28.97 -7.56
C ARG A 277 55.83 28.38 -6.99
N ALA A 278 56.32 27.28 -7.51
CA ALA A 278 57.62 26.70 -7.07
C ALA A 278 58.85 27.28 -7.80
N PHE A 279 58.64 28.10 -8.83
CA PHE A 279 59.75 28.69 -9.63
C PHE A 279 59.92 30.21 -9.44
N ASP A 280 59.04 30.90 -8.77
CA ASP A 280 59.12 32.37 -8.50
C ASP A 280 59.59 32.69 -7.07
N GLY A 281 60.22 31.75 -6.38
CA GLY A 281 60.74 31.90 -5.01
C GLY A 281 62.13 31.27 -4.86
N ALA A 282 63.08 31.55 -5.79
CA ALA A 282 64.49 31.31 -5.60
C ALA A 282 65.30 32.50 -6.14
#